data_866f16b329743d8cff0f636a08fee188
#
_entry.id   866f16b329743d8cff0f636a08fee188
#
_cell.length_a   1.000
_cell.length_b   1.000
_cell.length_c   1.000
_cell.angle_alpha   90.00
_cell.angle_beta   90.00
_cell.angle_gamma   90.00
#
_symmetry.space_group_name_H-M   'P 1'
#
loop_
_entity.id
_entity.type
_entity.pdbx_description
1 polymer ?
#
loop_
_entity_poly.entity_id
_entity_poly.type
_entity_poly.pdbx_seq_one_letter_code
_entity_poly.pdbx_strand_id
1 'polypeptide(L)'
;MTNSEKYAKVFCETLEISEDKLAGLKYQGVELWDSVGHMNLVAALEEAFEIMMETDDIIDLSSYEKGQEILANNYDVNFAE
;
A
#
# COMPACT_ATOMS: atom_id res chain seq x y z
N MET A 1 1.77 4.87 -16.52
CA MET A 1 1.15 4.13 -15.39
C MET A 1 0.48 5.13 -14.45
N THR A 2 -0.79 4.92 -14.14
CA THR A 2 -1.49 5.79 -13.19
C THR A 2 -1.01 5.50 -11.76
N ASN A 3 -1.35 6.39 -10.83
CA ASN A 3 -1.03 6.16 -9.42
C ASN A 3 -1.77 4.95 -8.88
N SER A 4 -3.02 4.74 -9.32
CA SER A 4 -3.78 3.55 -8.93
C SER A 4 -3.11 2.27 -9.39
N GLU A 5 -2.63 2.24 -10.61
CA GLU A 5 -1.92 1.09 -11.16
C GLU A 5 -0.59 0.86 -10.43
N LYS A 6 0.14 1.92 -10.16
CA LYS A 6 1.40 1.85 -9.41
C LYS A 6 1.18 1.30 -8.01
N TYR A 7 0.14 1.76 -7.33
CA TYR A 7 -0.21 1.31 -5.99
C TYR A 7 -0.55 -0.19 -5.98
N ALA A 8 -1.40 -0.60 -6.92
CA ALA A 8 -1.77 -2.02 -7.08
C ALA A 8 -0.53 -2.89 -7.34
N LYS A 9 0.34 -2.42 -8.21
CA LYS A 9 1.57 -3.16 -8.55
C LYS A 9 2.46 -3.36 -7.33
N VAL A 10 2.61 -2.33 -6.50
CA VAL A 10 3.42 -2.42 -5.28
C VAL A 10 2.87 -3.52 -4.37
N PHE A 11 1.56 -3.54 -4.15
CA PHE A 11 0.95 -4.57 -3.31
C PHE A 11 1.13 -5.96 -3.90
N CYS A 12 0.87 -6.11 -5.19
CA CYS A 12 0.98 -7.43 -5.83
C CYS A 12 2.41 -7.96 -5.79
N GLU A 13 3.39 -7.12 -6.09
CA GLU A 13 4.78 -7.56 -6.12
C GLU A 13 5.34 -7.83 -4.71
N THR A 14 5.01 -6.97 -3.76
CA THR A 14 5.54 -7.11 -2.41
C THR A 14 4.92 -8.29 -1.68
N LEU A 15 3.62 -8.48 -1.84
CA LEU A 15 2.89 -9.54 -1.15
C LEU A 15 2.76 -10.82 -1.99
N GLU A 16 3.21 -10.80 -3.24
CA GLU A 16 3.19 -11.94 -4.16
C GLU A 16 1.76 -12.46 -4.35
N ILE A 17 0.85 -11.53 -4.65
CA ILE A 17 -0.56 -11.85 -4.88
C ILE A 17 -1.01 -11.30 -6.22
N SER A 18 -2.16 -11.79 -6.71
CA SER A 18 -2.77 -11.28 -7.93
C SER A 18 -3.73 -10.13 -7.63
N GLU A 19 -4.04 -9.34 -8.66
CA GLU A 19 -4.88 -8.16 -8.49
C GLU A 19 -6.28 -8.47 -7.95
N ASP A 20 -6.81 -9.66 -8.22
CA ASP A 20 -8.13 -10.05 -7.73
C ASP A 20 -8.19 -10.18 -6.21
N LYS A 21 -7.05 -10.21 -5.54
CA LYS A 21 -6.97 -10.29 -4.07
C LYS A 21 -6.98 -8.91 -3.40
N LEU A 22 -6.86 -7.84 -4.17
CA LEU A 22 -6.67 -6.50 -3.60
C LEU A 22 -7.92 -5.91 -2.98
N ALA A 23 -9.08 -6.11 -3.60
CA ALA A 23 -10.33 -5.53 -3.10
C ALA A 23 -10.64 -6.10 -1.72
N GLY A 24 -10.75 -5.22 -0.72
CA GLY A 24 -11.03 -5.63 0.65
C GLY A 24 -9.87 -6.25 1.40
N LEU A 25 -8.67 -6.24 0.82
CA LEU A 25 -7.50 -6.84 1.45
C LEU A 25 -7.12 -6.08 2.72
N LYS A 26 -6.90 -6.82 3.79
CA LYS A 26 -6.53 -6.27 5.10
C LYS A 26 -5.21 -6.86 5.58
N TYR A 27 -4.59 -6.18 6.53
CA TYR A 27 -3.38 -6.66 7.20
C TYR A 27 -3.60 -8.10 7.68
N GLN A 28 -2.65 -8.96 7.37
CA GLN A 28 -2.72 -10.41 7.64
C GLN A 28 -3.81 -11.14 6.86
N GLY A 29 -4.39 -10.50 5.85
CA GLY A 29 -5.37 -11.14 4.98
C GLY A 29 -4.73 -12.08 3.95
N VAL A 30 -3.42 -11.94 3.73
CA VAL A 30 -2.63 -12.87 2.92
C VAL A 30 -1.35 -13.19 3.67
N GLU A 31 -0.74 -14.31 3.31
CA GLU A 31 0.39 -14.86 4.07
C GLU A 31 1.56 -13.89 4.24
N LEU A 32 1.95 -13.19 3.18
CA LEU A 32 3.11 -12.31 3.25
C LEU A 32 2.84 -10.96 3.87
N TRP A 33 1.59 -10.62 4.15
CA TRP A 33 1.28 -9.37 4.85
C TRP A 33 1.27 -9.59 6.36
N ASP A 34 2.43 -9.90 6.88
CA ASP A 34 2.71 -9.98 8.32
C ASP A 34 3.54 -8.75 8.70
N SER A 35 4.13 -8.73 9.89
CA SER A 35 4.88 -7.55 10.33
C SER A 35 6.11 -7.26 9.46
N VAL A 36 6.79 -8.29 8.97
CA VAL A 36 7.94 -8.10 8.07
C VAL A 36 7.45 -7.63 6.70
N GLY A 37 6.42 -8.28 6.15
CA GLY A 37 5.83 -7.89 4.88
C GLY A 37 5.26 -6.48 4.91
N HIS A 38 4.71 -6.07 6.06
CA HIS A 38 4.20 -4.72 6.24
C HIS A 38 5.31 -3.68 6.06
N MET A 39 6.46 -3.90 6.66
CA MET A 39 7.58 -2.97 6.53
C MET A 39 8.16 -2.98 5.12
N ASN A 40 8.18 -4.14 4.46
CA ASN A 40 8.57 -4.22 3.06
C ASN A 40 7.61 -3.45 2.17
N LEU A 41 6.32 -3.54 2.46
CA LEU A 41 5.28 -2.82 1.73
C LEU A 41 5.43 -1.32 1.89
N VAL A 42 5.66 -0.85 3.12
CA VAL A 42 5.89 0.57 3.42
C VAL A 42 7.09 1.07 2.63
N ALA A 43 8.21 0.35 2.67
CA ALA A 43 9.42 0.74 1.95
C ALA A 43 9.16 0.83 0.44
N ALA A 44 8.42 -0.12 -0.11
CA ALA A 44 8.10 -0.14 -1.53
C ALA A 44 7.19 1.04 -1.92
N LEU A 45 6.23 1.39 -1.07
CA LEU A 45 5.37 2.55 -1.30
C LEU A 45 6.15 3.84 -1.23
N GLU A 46 7.06 3.96 -0.27
CA GLU A 46 7.91 5.15 -0.15
C GLU A 46 8.76 5.34 -1.41
N GLU A 47 9.31 4.26 -1.92
CA GLU A 47 10.12 4.32 -3.14
C GLU A 47 9.28 4.64 -4.37
N ALA A 48 8.13 3.98 -4.50
CA ALA A 48 7.27 4.13 -5.68
C ALA A 48 6.70 5.54 -5.82
N PHE A 49 6.34 6.17 -4.70
CA PHE A 49 5.72 7.50 -4.69
C PHE A 49 6.65 8.60 -4.23
N GLU A 50 7.90 8.26 -3.93
CA GLU A 50 8.94 9.21 -3.49
C GLU A 50 8.48 9.99 -2.27
N ILE A 51 7.96 9.29 -1.27
CA ILE A 51 7.45 9.86 -0.03
C ILE A 51 8.16 9.22 1.17
N MET A 52 8.01 9.86 2.33
CA MET A 52 8.46 9.27 3.59
C MET A 52 7.25 9.18 4.51
N MET A 53 6.79 7.97 4.77
CA MET A 53 5.62 7.75 5.61
C MET A 53 5.96 7.95 7.08
N GLU A 54 5.10 8.67 7.77
CA GLU A 54 5.26 8.88 9.21
C GLU A 54 4.82 7.64 9.98
N THR A 55 5.34 7.48 11.19
CA THR A 55 5.09 6.31 12.01
C THR A 55 3.58 6.05 12.21
N ASP A 56 2.81 7.11 12.47
CA ASP A 56 1.37 6.98 12.67
C ASP A 56 0.69 6.41 11.44
N ASP A 57 1.10 6.84 10.26
CA ASP A 57 0.51 6.38 9.00
C ASP A 57 0.91 4.93 8.72
N ILE A 58 2.14 4.56 9.07
CA ILE A 58 2.60 3.17 8.93
C ILE A 58 1.74 2.24 9.79
N ILE A 59 1.44 2.65 11.00
CA ILE A 59 0.60 1.88 11.92
C ILE A 59 -0.84 1.80 11.41
N ASP A 60 -1.35 2.90 10.86
CA ASP A 60 -2.73 2.98 10.38
C ASP A 60 -2.94 2.25 9.06
N LEU A 61 -1.88 1.88 8.35
CA LEU A 61 -1.98 1.17 7.09
C LEU A 61 -2.44 -0.27 7.36
N SER A 62 -3.75 -0.43 7.45
CA SER A 62 -4.39 -1.67 7.87
C SER A 62 -5.14 -2.41 6.76
N SER A 63 -5.31 -1.76 5.61
CA SER A 63 -5.99 -2.38 4.47
C SER A 63 -5.55 -1.70 3.18
N TYR A 64 -5.88 -2.33 2.06
CA TYR A 64 -5.59 -1.78 0.73
C TYR A 64 -6.26 -0.41 0.55
N GLU A 65 -7.55 -0.33 0.89
CA GLU A 65 -8.30 0.92 0.78
C GLU A 65 -7.83 1.98 1.76
N LYS A 66 -7.49 1.58 2.98
CA LYS A 66 -6.97 2.53 3.97
C LYS A 66 -5.66 3.15 3.53
N GLY A 67 -4.79 2.35 2.90
CA GLY A 67 -3.54 2.87 2.37
C GLY A 67 -3.74 3.92 1.29
N GLN A 68 -4.72 3.71 0.40
CA GLN A 68 -5.05 4.72 -0.60
C GLN A 68 -5.51 6.02 0.05
N GLU A 69 -6.35 5.91 1.07
CA GLU A 69 -6.85 7.06 1.81
C GLU A 69 -5.71 7.83 2.47
N ILE A 70 -4.79 7.12 3.13
CA ILE A 70 -3.63 7.73 3.78
C ILE A 70 -2.77 8.48 2.77
N LEU A 71 -2.44 7.85 1.65
CA LEU A 71 -1.59 8.48 0.64
C LEU A 71 -2.27 9.68 0.00
N ALA A 72 -3.58 9.59 -0.25
CA ALA A 72 -4.32 10.69 -0.84
C ALA A 72 -4.42 11.89 0.10
N ASN A 73 -4.69 11.63 1.38
CA ASN A 73 -4.96 12.69 2.34
C ASN A 73 -3.69 13.32 2.92
N ASN A 74 -2.66 12.52 3.13
CA ASN A 74 -1.47 12.97 3.86
C ASN A 74 -0.24 13.20 2.97
N TYR A 75 -0.24 12.65 1.75
CA TYR A 75 0.94 12.71 0.87
C TYR A 75 0.61 13.21 -0.54
N ASP A 76 -0.58 13.74 -0.73
CA ASP A 76 -1.01 14.35 -1.99
C ASP A 76 -0.96 13.39 -3.20
N VAL A 77 -1.12 12.11 -2.97
CA VAL A 77 -1.17 11.14 -4.07
C VAL A 77 -2.59 11.13 -4.64
N ASN A 78 -2.71 11.39 -5.93
CA ASN A 78 -4.01 11.45 -6.61
C ASN A 78 -4.35 10.10 -7.23
N PHE A 79 -5.39 9.43 -6.71
CA PHE A 79 -5.85 8.16 -7.23
C PHE A 79 -7.05 8.28 -8.17
N ALA A 80 -7.46 9.48 -8.51
CA ALA A 80 -8.60 9.73 -9.40
C ALA A 80 -8.25 9.69 -10.89
N GLU A 81 -7.08 9.22 -11.22
CA GLU A 81 -6.59 9.13 -12.60
C GLU A 81 -7.24 7.98 -13.35
#